data_7aa010feab4ae0185a577cd40bc8a60e
#
_entry.id   7aa010feab4ae0185a577cd40bc8a60e
#
_cell.length_a   1.000
_cell.length_b   1.000
_cell.length_c   1.000
_cell.angle_alpha   90.00
_cell.angle_beta   90.00
_cell.angle_gamma   90.00
#
_symmetry.space_group_name_H-M   'P 1'
#
loop_
_entity.id
_entity.type
_entity.pdbx_description
1 polymer ?
#
loop_
_entity_poly.entity_id
_entity_poly.type
_entity_poly.pdbx_seq_one_letter_code
_entity_poly.pdbx_strand_id
1 'polypeptide(L)'
;MRKTFLSLSLLASLSFSLIAIPAQAEEDAKKSSMKLIKTIEGPIAPKSVRASNDGIVSAHNMMYKHSVTIYDAKTFELLKTIPDSVSLKDFGFSKSTSIFKGSPVEGSFSPDGKYLYVSNYSMYGPGYKKEGSDTCSPSSGFDRSFVYRINRSNYQIDAIYPVGSVPKVVEVTPNNKYVLVANWCSYTVSIISVAEQKVVKTVKIGKYPRGIAISKDSSKAYVAEMGGNRVHLINLEDFSTSYIPIGSNPRAIVLSPDDSKMYVTMNLSGRVASWDLIENKPGKSVRTGNKARSLALSSDGSELFVVNYLSNTLSKIQTSDMKVLESIKVCPEPIGVTYDNATKNTWIACYGGQIKIYSNS
;
A
#
# COMPACT_ATOMS: atom_id res chain seq x y z
N MET A 1 -92.54 -23.22 40.77
CA MET A 1 -91.87 -21.88 40.68
C MET A 1 -90.55 -22.02 39.99
N ARG A 2 -90.48 -21.73 38.70
CA ARG A 2 -89.23 -21.80 37.89
C ARG A 2 -88.77 -20.38 37.69
N LYS A 3 -87.59 -20.08 38.14
CA LYS A 3 -86.91 -18.80 37.85
C LYS A 3 -85.98 -19.01 36.62
N THR A 4 -86.29 -18.34 35.55
CA THR A 4 -85.50 -18.26 34.33
C THR A 4 -84.44 -17.22 34.53
N PHE A 5 -83.14 -17.60 34.35
CA PHE A 5 -82.01 -16.68 34.27
C PHE A 5 -81.71 -16.42 32.79
N LEU A 6 -81.83 -15.16 32.39
CA LEU A 6 -81.34 -14.65 31.12
C LEU A 6 -79.84 -14.43 31.25
N SER A 7 -79.08 -15.12 30.45
CA SER A 7 -77.64 -14.85 30.28
C SER A 7 -77.45 -13.90 29.12
N LEU A 8 -76.87 -12.71 29.40
CA LEU A 8 -76.49 -11.72 28.43
C LEU A 8 -75.03 -12.06 27.98
N SER A 9 -74.90 -12.54 26.78
CA SER A 9 -73.53 -12.77 26.17
C SER A 9 -73.04 -11.49 25.55
N LEU A 10 -72.04 -10.91 26.14
CA LEU A 10 -71.26 -9.78 25.60
C LEU A 10 -70.23 -10.32 24.56
N LEU A 11 -70.47 -10.11 23.27
CA LEU A 11 -69.48 -10.33 22.22
C LEU A 11 -68.51 -9.16 22.24
N ALA A 12 -67.29 -9.39 22.75
CA ALA A 12 -66.17 -8.49 22.58
C ALA A 12 -65.54 -8.77 21.22
N SER A 13 -65.74 -7.90 20.25
CA SER A 13 -65.02 -7.89 18.99
C SER A 13 -63.57 -7.38 19.20
N LEU A 14 -62.65 -8.32 19.27
CA LEU A 14 -61.20 -7.96 19.16
C LEU A 14 -60.91 -7.58 17.70
N SER A 15 -60.82 -6.28 17.44
CA SER A 15 -60.24 -5.76 16.23
C SER A 15 -58.71 -5.93 16.29
N PHE A 16 -58.16 -6.93 15.61
CA PHE A 16 -56.74 -7.04 15.34
C PHE A 16 -56.37 -5.93 14.34
N SER A 17 -55.80 -4.84 14.84
CA SER A 17 -55.08 -3.89 14.00
C SER A 17 -53.83 -4.58 13.52
N LEU A 18 -53.82 -5.05 12.27
CA LEU A 18 -52.59 -5.37 11.56
C LEU A 18 -51.78 -4.09 11.46
N ILE A 19 -50.82 -3.91 12.36
CA ILE A 19 -49.76 -2.96 12.18
C ILE A 19 -48.95 -3.49 10.98
N ALA A 20 -49.21 -2.91 9.80
CA ALA A 20 -48.36 -3.09 8.67
C ALA A 20 -46.97 -2.53 9.06
N ILE A 21 -46.05 -3.43 9.42
CA ILE A 21 -44.61 -3.10 9.45
C ILE A 21 -44.33 -2.65 8.04
N PRO A 22 -43.90 -1.37 7.83
CA PRO A 22 -43.41 -1.00 6.52
C PRO A 22 -42.32 -2.01 6.20
N ALA A 23 -42.45 -2.73 5.10
CA ALA A 23 -41.38 -3.47 4.52
C ALA A 23 -40.29 -2.42 4.28
N GLN A 24 -39.36 -2.30 5.25
CA GLN A 24 -38.10 -1.63 5.08
C GLN A 24 -37.51 -2.36 3.90
N ALA A 25 -37.60 -1.74 2.73
CA ALA A 25 -36.90 -2.22 1.57
C ALA A 25 -35.49 -2.43 2.06
N GLU A 26 -35.03 -3.68 2.19
CA GLU A 26 -33.66 -4.01 2.07
C GLU A 26 -33.26 -3.39 0.71
N GLU A 27 -32.76 -2.16 0.74
CA GLU A 27 -31.92 -1.69 -0.31
C GLU A 27 -30.80 -2.73 -0.36
N ASP A 28 -30.98 -3.71 -1.25
CA ASP A 28 -29.90 -4.54 -1.71
C ASP A 28 -28.84 -3.53 -2.17
N ALA A 29 -27.90 -3.24 -1.26
CA ALA A 29 -26.73 -2.46 -1.56
C ALA A 29 -26.11 -3.20 -2.74
N LYS A 30 -26.34 -2.66 -3.94
CA LYS A 30 -25.96 -3.22 -5.22
C LYS A 30 -24.49 -3.53 -5.10
N LYS A 31 -24.20 -4.81 -4.89
CA LYS A 31 -22.89 -5.35 -4.58
C LYS A 31 -21.96 -4.90 -5.70
N SER A 32 -21.20 -3.82 -5.47
CA SER A 32 -20.40 -3.22 -6.52
C SER A 32 -19.38 -4.25 -6.97
N SER A 33 -19.54 -4.75 -8.18
CA SER A 33 -18.68 -5.75 -8.77
C SER A 33 -17.45 -5.06 -9.36
N MET A 34 -16.27 -5.51 -8.97
CA MET A 34 -15.02 -5.05 -9.58
C MET A 34 -14.97 -5.47 -11.05
N LYS A 35 -14.95 -4.49 -11.97
CA LYS A 35 -14.93 -4.75 -13.42
C LYS A 35 -13.59 -4.33 -14.01
N LEU A 36 -12.95 -5.21 -14.79
CA LEU A 36 -11.77 -4.85 -15.57
C LEU A 36 -12.17 -3.83 -16.63
N ILE A 37 -11.57 -2.64 -16.58
CA ILE A 37 -11.83 -1.55 -17.52
C ILE A 37 -10.67 -1.29 -18.48
N LYS A 38 -9.44 -1.66 -18.09
CA LYS A 38 -8.26 -1.48 -18.93
C LYS A 38 -7.17 -2.50 -18.55
N THR A 39 -6.45 -2.98 -19.55
CA THR A 39 -5.15 -3.63 -19.41
C THR A 39 -4.13 -2.78 -20.17
N ILE A 40 -3.04 -2.42 -19.48
CA ILE A 40 -1.88 -1.74 -20.08
C ILE A 40 -0.79 -2.79 -20.24
N GLU A 41 -0.28 -2.89 -21.45
CA GLU A 41 0.80 -3.80 -21.85
C GLU A 41 1.90 -2.99 -22.56
N GLY A 42 3.02 -3.63 -22.86
CA GLY A 42 4.13 -3.02 -23.57
C GLY A 42 5.47 -3.26 -22.89
N PRO A 43 6.46 -2.37 -23.09
CA PRO A 43 7.78 -2.54 -22.53
C PRO A 43 7.85 -2.19 -21.03
N ILE A 44 6.93 -2.74 -20.23
CA ILE A 44 6.82 -2.55 -18.79
C ILE A 44 7.02 -3.85 -18.03
N ALA A 45 7.51 -3.77 -16.79
CA ALA A 45 7.62 -4.89 -15.85
C ALA A 45 7.43 -4.35 -14.42
N PRO A 46 6.20 -3.92 -14.09
CA PRO A 46 5.94 -3.18 -12.87
C PRO A 46 6.05 -4.06 -11.63
N LYS A 47 6.87 -3.63 -10.66
CA LYS A 47 6.95 -4.18 -9.32
C LYS A 47 5.92 -3.57 -8.39
N SER A 48 5.56 -2.32 -8.64
CA SER A 48 4.51 -1.61 -7.92
C SER A 48 3.84 -0.56 -8.80
N VAL A 49 2.68 -0.10 -8.36
CA VAL A 49 1.95 1.05 -8.87
C VAL A 49 1.58 1.97 -7.71
N ARG A 50 1.56 3.28 -7.95
CA ARG A 50 1.21 4.28 -6.93
C ARG A 50 0.37 5.39 -7.55
N ALA A 51 -0.83 5.61 -7.02
CA ALA A 51 -1.66 6.75 -7.36
C ALA A 51 -1.18 8.00 -6.61
N SER A 52 -1.16 9.13 -7.29
CA SER A 52 -0.86 10.43 -6.69
C SER A 52 -2.07 11.07 -6.02
N ASN A 53 -3.28 10.59 -6.35
CA ASN A 53 -4.59 11.14 -5.97
C ASN A 53 -4.88 12.53 -6.55
N ASP A 54 -4.05 13.03 -7.46
CA ASP A 54 -4.23 14.29 -8.18
C ASP A 54 -4.22 14.12 -9.72
N GLY A 55 -4.50 12.89 -10.19
CA GLY A 55 -4.76 12.59 -11.58
C GLY A 55 -3.70 11.77 -12.30
N ILE A 56 -2.64 11.31 -11.65
CA ILE A 56 -1.64 10.43 -12.26
C ILE A 56 -1.37 9.17 -11.42
N VAL A 57 -0.91 8.13 -12.12
CA VAL A 57 -0.42 6.88 -11.50
C VAL A 57 0.99 6.60 -12.01
N SER A 58 1.92 6.32 -11.10
CA SER A 58 3.26 5.84 -11.45
C SER A 58 3.33 4.32 -11.39
N ALA A 59 4.14 3.72 -12.27
CA ALA A 59 4.52 2.32 -12.20
C ALA A 59 6.05 2.18 -12.22
N HIS A 60 6.58 1.28 -11.39
CA HIS A 60 8.00 1.12 -11.13
C HIS A 60 8.47 -0.18 -11.77
N ASN A 61 9.11 -0.06 -12.95
CA ASN A 61 9.46 -1.19 -13.83
C ASN A 61 10.85 -1.73 -13.48
N MET A 62 10.93 -2.50 -12.40
CA MET A 62 12.16 -3.02 -11.83
C MET A 62 12.85 -4.05 -12.73
N MET A 63 12.08 -5.01 -13.28
CA MET A 63 12.64 -6.18 -13.95
C MET A 63 13.04 -5.84 -15.39
N TYR A 64 14.33 -5.78 -15.68
CA TYR A 64 14.92 -5.62 -17.01
C TYR A 64 14.57 -4.32 -17.76
N LYS A 65 13.64 -3.50 -17.26
CA LYS A 65 13.19 -2.27 -17.93
C LYS A 65 13.82 -1.02 -17.35
N HIS A 66 14.14 -1.03 -16.05
CA HIS A 66 14.84 0.08 -15.36
C HIS A 66 14.22 1.44 -15.70
N SER A 67 12.92 1.58 -15.46
CA SER A 67 12.19 2.80 -15.77
C SER A 67 11.02 3.05 -14.82
N VAL A 68 10.62 4.29 -14.71
CA VAL A 68 9.34 4.68 -14.10
C VAL A 68 8.43 5.17 -15.21
N THR A 69 7.21 4.64 -15.28
CA THR A 69 6.20 5.11 -16.23
C THR A 69 5.10 5.85 -15.49
N ILE A 70 4.65 6.95 -16.08
CA ILE A 70 3.60 7.82 -15.54
C ILE A 70 2.40 7.75 -16.47
N TYR A 71 1.24 7.53 -15.91
CA TYR A 71 -0.03 7.40 -16.61
C TYR A 71 -1.03 8.45 -16.13
N ASP A 72 -1.88 8.93 -17.03
CA ASP A 72 -3.09 9.65 -16.66
C ASP A 72 -4.07 8.68 -15.99
N ALA A 73 -4.58 9.04 -14.81
CA ALA A 73 -5.44 8.15 -14.03
C ALA A 73 -6.85 7.98 -14.63
N LYS A 74 -7.30 8.91 -15.47
CA LYS A 74 -8.63 8.94 -16.08
C LYS A 74 -8.65 8.33 -17.49
N THR A 75 -7.67 8.70 -18.33
CA THR A 75 -7.59 8.23 -19.73
C THR A 75 -6.77 6.95 -19.87
N PHE A 76 -5.95 6.61 -18.84
CA PHE A 76 -5.01 5.49 -18.82
C PHE A 76 -3.88 5.60 -19.83
N GLU A 77 -3.67 6.77 -20.40
CA GLU A 77 -2.62 7.03 -21.38
C GLU A 77 -1.26 7.16 -20.69
N LEU A 78 -0.23 6.69 -21.39
CA LEU A 78 1.16 6.87 -20.98
C LEU A 78 1.58 8.33 -21.20
N LEU A 79 1.80 9.07 -20.12
CA LEU A 79 2.26 10.46 -20.17
C LEU A 79 3.79 10.55 -20.32
N LYS A 80 4.53 9.67 -19.62
CA LYS A 80 5.99 9.72 -19.63
C LYS A 80 6.61 8.37 -19.28
N THR A 81 7.72 8.06 -19.95
CA THR A 81 8.69 7.04 -19.50
C THR A 81 9.96 7.76 -19.03
N ILE A 82 10.35 7.52 -17.80
CA ILE A 82 11.52 8.11 -17.15
C ILE A 82 12.56 7.01 -17.03
N PRO A 83 13.68 7.06 -17.74
CA PRO A 83 14.78 6.12 -17.55
C PRO A 83 15.31 6.20 -16.12
N ASP A 84 15.50 5.06 -15.49
CA ASP A 84 16.11 4.98 -14.16
C ASP A 84 17.64 5.00 -14.29
N SER A 85 18.17 6.12 -14.74
CA SER A 85 19.58 6.31 -15.08
C SER A 85 20.06 7.67 -14.60
N VAL A 86 21.21 7.69 -13.93
CA VAL A 86 21.80 8.90 -13.37
C VAL A 86 23.32 8.93 -13.55
N SER A 87 23.88 10.13 -13.65
CA SER A 87 25.30 10.38 -13.43
C SER A 87 25.53 10.60 -11.94
N LEU A 88 26.10 9.63 -11.23
CA LEU A 88 26.40 9.80 -9.79
C LEU A 88 27.41 10.93 -9.55
N LYS A 89 28.21 11.30 -10.56
CA LYS A 89 29.15 12.43 -10.51
C LYS A 89 28.40 13.75 -10.35
N ASP A 90 27.30 13.94 -11.08
CA ASP A 90 26.54 15.21 -11.07
C ASP A 90 25.90 15.47 -9.72
N PHE A 91 25.68 14.41 -8.94
CA PHE A 91 25.18 14.47 -7.56
C PHE A 91 26.27 14.35 -6.48
N GLY A 92 27.57 14.31 -6.89
CA GLY A 92 28.69 14.28 -5.95
C GLY A 92 28.98 12.91 -5.30
N PHE A 93 28.40 11.81 -5.80
CA PHE A 93 28.55 10.46 -5.22
C PHE A 93 29.57 9.59 -5.96
N SER A 94 30.16 10.05 -7.07
CA SER A 94 31.19 9.33 -7.81
C SER A 94 32.13 10.32 -8.52
N LYS A 95 33.36 9.89 -8.80
CA LYS A 95 34.24 10.57 -9.72
C LYS A 95 34.11 10.09 -11.18
N SER A 96 33.45 8.95 -11.38
CA SER A 96 33.20 8.35 -12.69
C SER A 96 32.21 9.18 -13.49
N THR A 97 32.46 9.36 -14.77
CA THR A 97 31.54 9.97 -15.75
C THR A 97 30.54 8.96 -16.32
N SER A 98 30.57 7.71 -15.85
CA SER A 98 29.66 6.67 -16.29
C SER A 98 28.22 6.97 -15.86
N ILE A 99 27.27 6.48 -16.64
CA ILE A 99 25.87 6.45 -16.27
C ILE A 99 25.59 5.19 -15.46
N PHE A 100 24.92 5.38 -14.32
CA PHE A 100 24.48 4.31 -13.43
C PHE A 100 23.00 4.06 -13.63
N LYS A 101 22.57 2.80 -13.51
CA LYS A 101 21.16 2.41 -13.56
C LYS A 101 20.72 1.96 -12.19
N GLY A 102 19.49 2.30 -11.82
CA GLY A 102 18.82 1.72 -10.66
C GLY A 102 17.86 0.58 -11.06
N SER A 103 17.17 0.07 -10.08
CA SER A 103 16.06 -0.90 -10.23
C SER A 103 14.84 -0.39 -9.46
N PRO A 104 13.95 0.40 -10.07
CA PRO A 104 12.87 1.07 -9.36
C PRO A 104 11.87 0.04 -8.80
N VAL A 105 11.62 0.09 -7.49
CA VAL A 105 10.80 -0.89 -6.77
C VAL A 105 9.46 -0.33 -6.35
N GLU A 106 9.48 0.78 -5.63
CA GLU A 106 8.31 1.44 -5.05
C GLU A 106 8.46 2.96 -5.20
N GLY A 107 7.34 3.67 -5.18
CA GLY A 107 7.33 5.12 -5.22
C GLY A 107 6.30 5.72 -4.29
N SER A 108 6.56 6.96 -3.87
CA SER A 108 5.65 7.76 -3.06
C SER A 108 5.67 9.20 -3.54
N PHE A 109 4.48 9.75 -3.80
CA PHE A 109 4.35 11.16 -4.17
C PHE A 109 4.43 12.05 -2.94
N SER A 110 5.05 13.23 -3.10
CA SER A 110 5.01 14.25 -2.06
C SER A 110 3.59 14.82 -1.94
N PRO A 111 3.14 15.15 -0.71
CA PRO A 111 1.79 15.69 -0.48
C PRO A 111 1.50 17.01 -1.20
N ASP A 112 2.55 17.80 -1.48
CA ASP A 112 2.46 19.05 -2.23
C ASP A 112 2.38 18.86 -3.76
N GLY A 113 2.37 17.60 -4.21
CA GLY A 113 2.27 17.25 -5.62
C GLY A 113 3.51 17.54 -6.47
N LYS A 114 4.64 17.97 -5.89
CA LYS A 114 5.82 18.41 -6.66
C LYS A 114 6.75 17.28 -7.04
N TYR A 115 6.85 16.25 -6.22
CA TYR A 115 7.87 15.21 -6.37
C TYR A 115 7.30 13.80 -6.29
N LEU A 116 8.00 12.88 -6.95
CA LEU A 116 7.87 11.45 -6.77
C LEU A 116 9.21 10.91 -6.27
N TYR A 117 9.22 10.28 -5.10
CA TYR A 117 10.40 9.58 -4.57
C TYR A 117 10.32 8.11 -4.95
N VAL A 118 11.42 7.57 -5.49
CA VAL A 118 11.49 6.19 -6.00
C VAL A 118 12.67 5.47 -5.38
N SER A 119 12.44 4.33 -4.76
CA SER A 119 13.48 3.46 -4.22
C SER A 119 14.04 2.53 -5.30
N ASN A 120 15.35 2.31 -5.29
CA ASN A 120 16.04 1.41 -6.22
C ASN A 120 16.54 0.17 -5.51
N TYR A 121 16.05 -1.02 -5.91
CA TYR A 121 16.42 -2.32 -5.33
C TYR A 121 17.93 -2.55 -5.33
N SER A 122 18.57 -2.25 -6.43
CA SER A 122 20.01 -2.31 -6.66
C SER A 122 20.46 -1.18 -7.56
N MET A 123 21.76 -0.94 -7.56
CA MET A 123 22.42 -0.05 -8.52
C MET A 123 23.33 -0.86 -9.42
N TYR A 124 23.47 -0.42 -10.67
CA TYR A 124 24.31 -1.04 -11.67
C TYR A 124 25.25 0.00 -12.27
N GLY A 125 26.53 -0.35 -12.41
CA GLY A 125 27.57 0.52 -12.94
C GLY A 125 28.91 0.31 -12.25
N PRO A 126 29.95 1.09 -12.60
CA PRO A 126 31.28 0.95 -12.03
C PRO A 126 31.28 1.06 -10.50
N GLY A 127 31.87 0.07 -9.83
CA GLY A 127 31.92 0.02 -8.36
C GLY A 127 30.79 -0.77 -7.69
N TYR A 128 29.68 -1.01 -8.37
CA TYR A 128 28.61 -1.89 -7.91
C TYR A 128 28.88 -3.32 -8.37
N LYS A 129 29.10 -4.23 -7.42
CA LYS A 129 29.55 -5.61 -7.71
C LYS A 129 28.63 -6.66 -7.14
N LYS A 130 27.80 -6.32 -6.15
CA LYS A 130 27.01 -7.26 -5.40
C LYS A 130 25.56 -6.84 -5.35
N GLU A 131 24.84 -7.26 -6.40
CA GLU A 131 23.39 -7.05 -6.51
C GLU A 131 22.64 -7.64 -5.32
N GLY A 132 21.56 -6.99 -4.94
CA GLY A 132 20.70 -7.40 -3.84
C GLY A 132 19.98 -8.74 -4.09
N SER A 133 19.54 -9.37 -3.00
CA SER A 133 18.73 -10.60 -3.01
C SER A 133 17.60 -10.50 -2.01
N ASP A 134 16.52 -11.25 -2.23
CA ASP A 134 15.43 -11.34 -1.27
C ASP A 134 15.80 -12.20 -0.02
N THR A 135 16.85 -13.02 -0.12
CA THR A 135 17.43 -13.76 1.01
C THR A 135 18.76 -13.11 1.39
N CYS A 136 18.77 -12.37 2.50
CA CYS A 136 19.93 -11.57 2.90
C CYS A 136 19.91 -11.21 4.38
N SER A 137 21.04 -10.65 4.81
CA SER A 137 21.22 -10.03 6.12
C SER A 137 22.19 -8.84 6.00
N PRO A 138 22.37 -8.01 7.00
CA PRO A 138 23.38 -6.95 6.98
C PRO A 138 24.81 -7.46 6.72
N SER A 139 25.13 -8.68 7.15
CA SER A 139 26.43 -9.33 6.90
C SER A 139 26.59 -9.90 5.48
N SER A 140 25.51 -9.93 4.67
CA SER A 140 25.63 -10.36 3.27
C SER A 140 26.48 -9.42 2.42
N GLY A 141 26.69 -8.18 2.87
CA GLY A 141 27.55 -7.20 2.21
C GLY A 141 27.05 -6.80 0.83
N PHE A 142 25.73 -6.79 0.58
CA PHE A 142 25.16 -6.25 -0.65
C PHE A 142 25.42 -4.76 -0.77
N ASP A 143 25.58 -4.28 -1.99
CA ASP A 143 25.82 -2.88 -2.26
C ASP A 143 24.67 -2.02 -1.72
N ARG A 144 25.00 -0.82 -1.25
CA ARG A 144 24.00 0.19 -0.88
C ARG A 144 23.39 0.77 -2.14
N SER A 145 22.18 1.30 -2.02
CA SER A 145 21.44 1.86 -3.13
C SER A 145 20.96 3.27 -2.85
N PHE A 146 20.09 3.80 -3.72
CA PHE A 146 19.59 5.16 -3.64
C PHE A 146 18.07 5.21 -3.71
N VAL A 147 17.54 6.29 -3.16
CA VAL A 147 16.22 6.83 -3.50
C VAL A 147 16.43 7.98 -4.47
N TYR A 148 15.70 8.01 -5.58
CA TYR A 148 15.68 9.11 -6.52
C TYR A 148 14.47 10.01 -6.25
N ARG A 149 14.67 11.32 -6.35
CA ARG A 149 13.58 12.29 -6.39
C ARG A 149 13.36 12.71 -7.85
N ILE A 150 12.14 12.52 -8.33
CA ILE A 150 11.72 12.93 -9.66
C ILE A 150 10.86 14.17 -9.51
N ASN A 151 11.25 15.25 -10.18
CA ASN A 151 10.48 16.48 -10.25
C ASN A 151 9.32 16.30 -11.23
N ARG A 152 8.09 16.47 -10.78
CA ARG A 152 6.90 16.24 -11.60
C ARG A 152 6.65 17.29 -12.68
N SER A 153 7.23 18.49 -12.55
CA SER A 153 7.05 19.55 -13.54
C SER A 153 7.77 19.26 -14.87
N ASN A 154 8.86 18.50 -14.83
CA ASN A 154 9.69 18.18 -15.99
C ASN A 154 10.05 16.70 -16.13
N TYR A 155 9.67 15.88 -15.15
CA TYR A 155 9.96 14.45 -15.04
C TYR A 155 11.47 14.12 -15.07
N GLN A 156 12.31 15.00 -14.53
CA GLN A 156 13.74 14.74 -14.36
C GLN A 156 14.05 14.27 -12.94
N ILE A 157 15.07 13.41 -12.81
CA ILE A 157 15.67 13.07 -11.51
C ILE A 157 16.53 14.27 -11.10
N ASP A 158 16.11 14.98 -10.05
CA ASP A 158 16.76 16.22 -9.60
C ASP A 158 17.51 16.08 -8.27
N ALA A 159 17.32 14.96 -7.56
CA ALA A 159 18.09 14.63 -6.36
C ALA A 159 18.16 13.10 -6.16
N ILE A 160 19.23 12.64 -5.52
CA ILE A 160 19.40 11.25 -5.13
C ILE A 160 19.89 11.16 -3.67
N TYR A 161 19.44 10.14 -2.96
CA TYR A 161 19.74 9.97 -1.54
C TYR A 161 20.31 8.58 -1.29
N PRO A 162 21.55 8.45 -0.77
CA PRO A 162 22.13 7.17 -0.43
C PRO A 162 21.41 6.55 0.77
N VAL A 163 20.94 5.32 0.62
CA VAL A 163 20.20 4.56 1.66
C VAL A 163 20.86 3.22 1.92
N GLY A 164 20.22 2.31 2.63
CA GLY A 164 20.74 0.96 2.88
C GLY A 164 20.70 0.06 1.64
N SER A 165 20.98 -1.22 1.87
CA SER A 165 20.96 -2.26 0.84
C SER A 165 19.54 -2.78 0.61
N VAL A 166 19.17 -2.96 -0.66
CA VAL A 166 17.86 -3.46 -1.10
C VAL A 166 16.71 -2.64 -0.50
N PRO A 167 16.65 -1.32 -0.76
CA PRO A 167 15.50 -0.53 -0.35
C PRO A 167 14.23 -1.03 -1.06
N LYS A 168 13.13 -1.07 -0.32
CA LYS A 168 11.80 -1.51 -0.80
C LYS A 168 10.84 -0.32 -0.72
N VAL A 169 9.92 -0.32 0.23
CA VAL A 169 8.91 0.74 0.37
C VAL A 169 9.57 2.07 0.70
N VAL A 170 9.07 3.10 0.04
CA VAL A 170 9.35 4.51 0.32
C VAL A 170 8.03 5.21 0.61
N GLU A 171 7.97 6.02 1.66
CA GLU A 171 6.78 6.82 2.01
C GLU A 171 7.17 8.24 2.44
N VAL A 172 6.44 9.23 1.93
CA VAL A 172 6.59 10.64 2.32
C VAL A 172 5.62 10.94 3.44
N THR A 173 6.06 11.67 4.47
CA THR A 173 5.17 12.10 5.57
C THR A 173 4.11 13.08 5.08
N PRO A 174 2.86 13.04 5.61
CA PRO A 174 1.79 13.96 5.21
C PRO A 174 2.16 15.46 5.34
N ASN A 175 3.01 15.82 6.30
CA ASN A 175 3.53 17.20 6.46
C ASN A 175 4.72 17.53 5.54
N ASN A 176 5.10 16.63 4.62
CA ASN A 176 6.22 16.78 3.69
C ASN A 176 7.60 17.02 4.36
N LYS A 177 7.75 16.61 5.63
CA LYS A 177 9.01 16.84 6.38
C LYS A 177 10.05 15.77 6.12
N TYR A 178 9.61 14.50 6.02
CA TYR A 178 10.50 13.35 5.89
C TYR A 178 10.07 12.41 4.76
N VAL A 179 11.06 11.68 4.23
CA VAL A 179 10.86 10.48 3.40
C VAL A 179 11.48 9.28 4.12
N LEU A 180 10.67 8.26 4.36
CA LEU A 180 11.10 7.04 5.03
C LEU A 180 11.32 5.92 4.01
N VAL A 181 12.39 5.15 4.19
CA VAL A 181 12.78 4.09 3.25
C VAL A 181 13.12 2.81 4.00
N ALA A 182 12.38 1.74 3.74
CA ALA A 182 12.64 0.42 4.32
C ALA A 182 13.78 -0.27 3.56
N ASN A 183 14.91 -0.48 4.22
CA ASN A 183 16.11 -1.15 3.68
C ASN A 183 16.09 -2.63 4.07
N TRP A 184 15.61 -3.46 3.17
CA TRP A 184 15.32 -4.87 3.37
C TRP A 184 16.51 -5.68 3.89
N CYS A 185 17.68 -5.54 3.27
CA CYS A 185 18.89 -6.29 3.66
C CYS A 185 19.71 -5.60 4.75
N SER A 186 19.58 -4.29 4.93
CA SER A 186 20.22 -3.58 6.05
C SER A 186 19.45 -3.69 7.36
N TYR A 187 18.20 -4.17 7.35
CA TYR A 187 17.31 -4.28 8.52
C TYR A 187 17.06 -2.93 9.20
N THR A 188 16.98 -1.88 8.40
CA THR A 188 16.85 -0.49 8.87
C THR A 188 15.79 0.28 8.08
N VAL A 189 15.39 1.42 8.64
CA VAL A 189 14.69 2.47 7.92
C VAL A 189 15.60 3.69 7.84
N SER A 190 15.83 4.20 6.63
CA SER A 190 16.47 5.50 6.42
C SER A 190 15.42 6.60 6.45
N ILE A 191 15.68 7.70 7.16
CA ILE A 191 14.83 8.89 7.24
C ILE A 191 15.56 10.04 6.56
N ILE A 192 15.01 10.50 5.45
CA ILE A 192 15.53 11.60 4.64
C ILE A 192 14.77 12.86 5.06
N SER A 193 15.48 13.93 5.41
CA SER A 193 14.89 15.26 5.60
C SER A 193 14.66 15.90 4.23
N VAL A 194 13.42 16.30 3.95
CA VAL A 194 13.08 16.99 2.69
C VAL A 194 13.75 18.36 2.63
N ALA A 195 13.80 19.09 3.76
CA ALA A 195 14.42 20.41 3.84
C ALA A 195 15.95 20.35 3.73
N GLU A 196 16.60 19.38 4.43
CA GLU A 196 18.06 19.26 4.42
C GLU A 196 18.59 18.44 3.22
N GLN A 197 17.71 17.80 2.47
CA GLN A 197 18.03 16.98 1.30
C GLN A 197 19.07 15.89 1.57
N LYS A 198 19.03 15.27 2.75
CA LYS A 198 19.94 14.20 3.16
C LYS A 198 19.27 13.21 4.13
N VAL A 199 19.88 12.03 4.29
CA VAL A 199 19.50 11.10 5.36
C VAL A 199 19.93 11.70 6.70
N VAL A 200 18.98 11.97 7.57
CA VAL A 200 19.20 12.54 8.92
C VAL A 200 19.24 11.49 9.99
N LYS A 201 18.63 10.32 9.75
CA LYS A 201 18.59 9.21 10.70
C LYS A 201 18.51 7.87 9.98
N THR A 202 19.11 6.86 10.58
CA THR A 202 18.91 5.45 10.23
C THR A 202 18.48 4.70 11.48
N VAL A 203 17.28 4.11 11.44
CA VAL A 203 16.65 3.42 12.56
C VAL A 203 16.74 1.92 12.35
N LYS A 204 17.20 1.15 13.36
CA LYS A 204 17.18 -0.32 13.33
C LYS A 204 15.74 -0.80 13.54
N ILE A 205 15.27 -1.70 12.67
CA ILE A 205 13.92 -2.24 12.74
C ILE A 205 13.95 -3.74 13.10
N GLY A 206 14.65 -4.51 12.37
CA GLY A 206 14.63 -5.96 12.47
C GLY A 206 14.64 -6.56 11.08
N LYS A 207 14.39 -7.87 11.03
CA LYS A 207 14.59 -8.65 9.80
C LYS A 207 13.56 -8.30 8.74
N TYR A 208 14.03 -7.87 7.56
CA TYR A 208 13.20 -7.61 6.39
C TYR A 208 12.11 -6.54 6.58
N PRO A 209 12.46 -5.28 6.93
CA PRO A 209 11.49 -4.20 6.97
C PRO A 209 10.85 -4.01 5.58
N ARG A 210 9.51 -3.88 5.54
CA ARG A 210 8.80 -3.86 4.25
C ARG A 210 7.78 -2.74 4.16
N GLY A 211 6.54 -2.93 4.59
CA GLY A 211 5.48 -1.93 4.54
C GLY A 211 5.74 -0.79 5.50
N ILE A 212 5.44 0.42 5.05
CA ILE A 212 5.46 1.63 5.88
C ILE A 212 4.08 2.29 5.75
N ALA A 213 3.51 2.71 6.87
CA ALA A 213 2.38 3.63 6.91
C ALA A 213 2.68 4.74 7.91
N ILE A 214 2.20 5.96 7.63
CA ILE A 214 2.50 7.14 8.44
C ILE A 214 1.18 7.73 8.92
N SER A 215 1.11 8.13 10.20
CA SER A 215 -0.05 8.78 10.77
C SER A 215 -0.34 10.11 10.08
N LYS A 216 -1.61 10.49 10.01
CA LYS A 216 -2.09 11.71 9.33
C LYS A 216 -1.45 12.98 9.89
N ASP A 217 -1.19 13.01 11.20
CA ASP A 217 -0.48 14.10 11.89
C ASP A 217 1.04 14.08 11.68
N SER A 218 1.57 13.05 11.00
CA SER A 218 3.00 12.84 10.76
C SER A 218 3.83 12.64 12.03
N SER A 219 3.23 12.27 13.15
CA SER A 219 3.94 12.04 14.41
C SER A 219 4.54 10.63 14.49
N LYS A 220 3.96 9.66 13.77
CA LYS A 220 4.32 8.23 13.89
C LYS A 220 4.43 7.56 12.53
N ALA A 221 5.40 6.64 12.41
CA ALA A 221 5.50 5.72 11.29
C ALA A 221 5.43 4.28 11.78
N TYR A 222 4.66 3.45 11.08
CA TYR A 222 4.46 2.04 11.33
C TYR A 222 5.20 1.24 10.27
N VAL A 223 6.09 0.33 10.67
CA VAL A 223 6.96 -0.42 9.77
C VAL A 223 6.80 -1.92 10.00
N ALA A 224 6.38 -2.67 8.98
CA ALA A 224 6.25 -4.12 9.06
C ALA A 224 7.63 -4.79 9.06
N GLU A 225 7.92 -5.59 10.08
CA GLU A 225 9.05 -6.52 10.14
C GLU A 225 8.65 -7.86 9.51
N MET A 226 8.78 -7.99 8.18
CA MET A 226 8.30 -9.17 7.47
C MET A 226 9.03 -10.46 7.87
N GLY A 227 10.29 -10.38 8.30
CA GLY A 227 11.04 -11.53 8.82
C GLY A 227 10.76 -11.86 10.28
N GLY A 228 9.80 -11.18 10.89
CA GLY A 228 9.41 -11.32 12.28
C GLY A 228 7.90 -11.43 12.47
N ASN A 229 7.43 -10.87 13.58
CA ASN A 229 6.02 -10.91 13.99
C ASN A 229 5.54 -9.55 14.53
N ARG A 230 6.18 -8.46 14.13
CA ARG A 230 5.97 -7.12 14.69
C ARG A 230 5.70 -6.09 13.61
N VAL A 231 4.97 -5.06 13.99
CA VAL A 231 4.99 -3.76 13.35
C VAL A 231 5.74 -2.83 14.29
N HIS A 232 6.86 -2.27 13.84
CA HIS A 232 7.61 -1.29 14.59
C HIS A 232 6.95 0.09 14.45
N LEU A 233 6.95 0.81 15.56
CA LEU A 233 6.49 2.18 15.66
C LEU A 233 7.71 3.09 15.79
N ILE A 234 7.86 4.06 14.91
CA ILE A 234 8.88 5.11 14.98
C ILE A 234 8.18 6.41 15.34
N ASN A 235 8.54 7.03 16.45
CA ASN A 235 8.18 8.42 16.75
C ASN A 235 9.01 9.33 15.81
N LEU A 236 8.37 10.17 15.03
CA LEU A 236 9.03 11.03 14.04
C LEU A 236 9.55 12.37 14.61
N GLU A 237 9.36 12.62 15.90
CA GLU A 237 9.93 13.76 16.59
C GLU A 237 11.35 13.47 17.11
N ASP A 238 11.53 12.31 17.80
CA ASP A 238 12.78 11.94 18.48
C ASP A 238 13.43 10.66 17.90
N PHE A 239 12.74 9.99 16.94
CA PHE A 239 13.14 8.73 16.33
C PHE A 239 13.25 7.55 17.30
N SER A 240 12.62 7.64 18.46
CA SER A 240 12.48 6.51 19.37
C SER A 240 11.57 5.42 18.76
N THR A 241 11.76 4.18 19.21
CA THR A 241 11.04 3.04 18.64
C THR A 241 10.36 2.19 19.69
N SER A 242 9.19 1.70 19.36
CA SER A 242 8.47 0.63 20.05
C SER A 242 7.90 -0.35 19.03
N TYR A 243 7.09 -1.33 19.45
CA TYR A 243 6.50 -2.28 18.52
C TYR A 243 5.12 -2.79 18.96
N ILE A 244 4.36 -3.25 17.95
CA ILE A 244 3.06 -3.92 18.10
C ILE A 244 3.23 -5.38 17.69
N PRO A 245 2.85 -6.38 18.52
CA PRO A 245 2.90 -7.80 18.16
C PRO A 245 1.69 -8.16 17.28
N ILE A 246 1.86 -8.15 15.95
CA ILE A 246 0.76 -8.33 14.98
C ILE A 246 0.61 -9.77 14.48
N GLY A 247 1.61 -10.63 14.69
CA GLY A 247 1.68 -11.99 14.12
C GLY A 247 2.67 -12.12 12.98
N SER A 248 2.88 -13.35 12.51
CA SER A 248 4.00 -13.70 11.62
C SER A 248 3.90 -13.13 10.21
N ASN A 249 5.03 -12.69 9.67
CA ASN A 249 5.21 -12.17 8.32
C ASN A 249 4.28 -11.00 7.93
N PRO A 250 4.18 -9.94 8.75
CA PRO A 250 3.49 -8.72 8.33
C PRO A 250 4.21 -8.10 7.13
N ARG A 251 3.46 -7.65 6.11
CA ARG A 251 4.11 -7.22 4.87
C ARG A 251 3.76 -5.81 4.44
N ALA A 252 2.52 -5.53 4.14
CA ALA A 252 2.05 -4.19 3.76
C ALA A 252 1.10 -3.66 4.82
N ILE A 253 1.11 -2.35 5.03
CA ILE A 253 0.35 -1.65 6.06
C ILE A 253 -0.39 -0.49 5.43
N VAL A 254 -1.64 -0.26 5.86
CA VAL A 254 -2.35 1.01 5.68
C VAL A 254 -3.06 1.38 6.98
N LEU A 255 -3.26 2.68 7.20
CA LEU A 255 -4.06 3.22 8.31
C LEU A 255 -5.44 3.62 7.82
N SER A 256 -6.45 3.56 8.70
CA SER A 256 -7.74 4.20 8.45
C SER A 256 -7.59 5.72 8.35
N PRO A 257 -8.49 6.46 7.66
CA PRO A 257 -8.37 7.90 7.47
C PRO A 257 -8.36 8.73 8.77
N ASP A 258 -8.83 8.15 9.86
CA ASP A 258 -8.86 8.72 11.21
C ASP A 258 -7.73 8.22 12.11
N ASP A 259 -6.82 7.41 11.58
CA ASP A 259 -5.73 6.74 12.31
C ASP A 259 -6.20 5.84 13.47
N SER A 260 -7.49 5.50 13.56
CA SER A 260 -8.00 4.63 14.63
C SER A 260 -7.66 3.15 14.43
N LYS A 261 -7.42 2.75 13.18
CA LYS A 261 -7.14 1.34 12.82
C LYS A 261 -5.95 1.21 11.88
N MET A 262 -5.21 0.15 12.08
CA MET A 262 -4.17 -0.31 11.17
C MET A 262 -4.59 -1.62 10.53
N TYR A 263 -4.40 -1.76 9.21
CA TYR A 263 -4.63 -3.00 8.46
C TYR A 263 -3.31 -3.51 7.91
N VAL A 264 -3.04 -4.80 8.12
CA VAL A 264 -1.75 -5.41 7.78
C VAL A 264 -1.96 -6.70 7.01
N THR A 265 -1.31 -6.85 5.86
CA THR A 265 -1.26 -8.15 5.18
C THR A 265 -0.30 -9.08 5.87
N MET A 266 -0.77 -10.29 6.20
CA MET A 266 0.00 -11.39 6.76
C MET A 266 0.38 -12.32 5.63
N ASN A 267 1.56 -12.11 5.04
CA ASN A 267 1.94 -12.72 3.76
C ASN A 267 1.90 -14.25 3.76
N LEU A 268 2.44 -14.88 4.81
CA LEU A 268 2.53 -16.34 4.87
C LEU A 268 1.17 -17.02 5.07
N SER A 269 0.34 -16.45 5.95
CA SER A 269 -0.99 -17.00 6.26
C SER A 269 -2.07 -16.62 5.24
N GLY A 270 -1.79 -15.67 4.34
CA GLY A 270 -2.74 -15.20 3.35
C GLY A 270 -3.96 -14.49 3.94
N ARG A 271 -3.72 -13.68 4.96
CA ARG A 271 -4.76 -12.95 5.71
C ARG A 271 -4.49 -11.44 5.69
N VAL A 272 -5.51 -10.67 5.98
CA VAL A 272 -5.41 -9.28 6.45
C VAL A 272 -5.83 -9.27 7.91
N ALA A 273 -5.00 -8.70 8.76
CA ALA A 273 -5.30 -8.46 10.17
C ALA A 273 -5.56 -6.97 10.38
N SER A 274 -6.49 -6.64 11.28
CA SER A 274 -6.68 -5.28 11.78
C SER A 274 -6.14 -5.15 13.20
N TRP A 275 -5.74 -3.94 13.56
CA TRP A 275 -5.34 -3.55 14.92
C TRP A 275 -6.04 -2.24 15.28
N ASP A 276 -6.65 -2.21 16.45
CA ASP A 276 -7.21 -0.99 17.02
C ASP A 276 -6.07 -0.18 17.65
N LEU A 277 -5.78 0.99 17.10
CA LEU A 277 -4.69 1.84 17.56
C LEU A 277 -5.07 2.70 18.76
N ILE A 278 -6.35 2.92 19.02
CA ILE A 278 -6.86 3.66 20.18
C ILE A 278 -6.79 2.78 21.42
N GLU A 279 -7.38 1.58 21.33
CA GLU A 279 -7.42 0.63 22.44
C GLU A 279 -6.15 -0.25 22.52
N ASN A 280 -5.25 -0.11 21.54
CA ASN A 280 -4.01 -0.86 21.41
C ASN A 280 -4.19 -2.39 21.53
N LYS A 281 -5.16 -2.92 20.80
CA LYS A 281 -5.51 -4.35 20.82
C LYS A 281 -5.72 -4.94 19.42
N PRO A 282 -5.56 -6.27 19.26
CA PRO A 282 -5.88 -6.93 18.00
C PRO A 282 -7.37 -6.78 17.67
N GLY A 283 -7.65 -6.46 16.41
CA GLY A 283 -8.99 -6.50 15.83
C GLY A 283 -9.27 -7.82 15.11
N LYS A 284 -10.22 -7.79 14.18
CA LYS A 284 -10.57 -8.94 13.35
C LYS A 284 -9.49 -9.23 12.29
N SER A 285 -9.46 -10.46 11.81
CA SER A 285 -8.66 -10.82 10.65
C SER A 285 -9.44 -11.72 9.69
N VAL A 286 -9.18 -11.58 8.38
CA VAL A 286 -9.86 -12.33 7.34
C VAL A 286 -8.87 -12.99 6.39
N ARG A 287 -9.16 -14.20 5.92
CA ARG A 287 -8.38 -14.88 4.88
C ARG A 287 -8.78 -14.32 3.52
N THR A 288 -7.79 -13.96 2.68
CA THR A 288 -8.02 -13.41 1.34
C THR A 288 -7.54 -14.35 0.24
N GLY A 289 -6.37 -14.95 0.41
CA GLY A 289 -5.76 -15.86 -0.56
C GLY A 289 -4.31 -16.14 -0.22
N ASN A 290 -3.66 -17.00 -1.00
CA ASN A 290 -2.28 -17.38 -0.73
C ASN A 290 -1.31 -16.24 -1.06
N LYS A 291 -0.42 -15.94 -0.11
CA LYS A 291 0.57 -14.87 -0.20
C LYS A 291 -0.10 -13.50 -0.41
N ALA A 292 -0.95 -13.07 0.54
CA ALA A 292 -1.45 -11.69 0.59
C ALA A 292 -0.26 -10.71 0.61
N ARG A 293 -0.16 -9.84 -0.41
CA ARG A 293 1.04 -9.01 -0.60
C ARG A 293 0.79 -7.53 -0.33
N SER A 294 0.28 -6.84 -1.31
CA SER A 294 0.01 -5.40 -1.26
C SER A 294 -1.45 -5.17 -0.92
N LEU A 295 -1.73 -4.07 -0.25
CA LEU A 295 -3.10 -3.63 0.00
C LEU A 295 -3.22 -2.12 -0.25
N ALA A 296 -4.42 -1.71 -0.62
CA ALA A 296 -4.82 -0.32 -0.74
C ALA A 296 -6.16 -0.13 -0.04
N LEU A 297 -6.42 1.07 0.46
CA LEU A 297 -7.64 1.44 1.15
C LEU A 297 -8.40 2.46 0.29
N SER A 298 -9.73 2.35 0.22
CA SER A 298 -10.58 3.38 -0.37
C SER A 298 -10.46 4.71 0.40
N SER A 299 -10.74 5.83 -0.26
CA SER A 299 -10.58 7.16 0.34
C SER A 299 -11.44 7.40 1.58
N ASP A 300 -12.60 6.77 1.64
CA ASP A 300 -13.52 6.81 2.78
C ASP A 300 -13.18 5.79 3.88
N GLY A 301 -12.19 4.92 3.64
CA GLY A 301 -11.77 3.89 4.57
C GLY A 301 -12.70 2.68 4.65
N SER A 302 -13.74 2.60 3.82
CA SER A 302 -14.76 1.54 3.90
C SER A 302 -14.32 0.21 3.30
N GLU A 303 -13.39 0.22 2.34
CA GLU A 303 -12.98 -0.95 1.57
C GLU A 303 -11.46 -1.10 1.46
N LEU A 304 -10.98 -2.34 1.61
CA LEU A 304 -9.59 -2.73 1.33
C LEU A 304 -9.52 -3.56 0.06
N PHE A 305 -8.51 -3.30 -0.74
CA PHE A 305 -8.16 -4.05 -1.94
C PHE A 305 -6.84 -4.76 -1.72
N VAL A 306 -6.82 -6.08 -1.84
CA VAL A 306 -5.66 -6.92 -1.49
C VAL A 306 -5.31 -7.86 -2.63
N VAL A 307 -4.08 -7.76 -3.12
CA VAL A 307 -3.56 -8.71 -4.12
C VAL A 307 -2.97 -9.94 -3.44
N ASN A 308 -3.39 -11.12 -3.89
CA ASN A 308 -2.96 -12.41 -3.40
C ASN A 308 -2.06 -13.08 -4.46
N TYR A 309 -0.76 -12.99 -4.26
CA TYR A 309 0.27 -13.30 -5.25
C TYR A 309 0.17 -14.72 -5.82
N LEU A 310 0.10 -15.75 -4.97
CA LEU A 310 0.01 -17.14 -5.43
C LEU A 310 -1.43 -17.59 -5.74
N SER A 311 -2.44 -16.86 -5.30
CA SER A 311 -3.83 -17.14 -5.70
C SER A 311 -4.20 -16.47 -7.02
N ASN A 312 -3.40 -15.52 -7.52
CA ASN A 312 -3.68 -14.75 -8.72
C ASN A 312 -5.01 -13.97 -8.63
N THR A 313 -5.32 -13.44 -7.44
CA THR A 313 -6.60 -12.77 -7.17
C THR A 313 -6.42 -11.39 -6.59
N LEU A 314 -7.43 -10.55 -6.80
CA LEU A 314 -7.72 -9.33 -6.04
C LEU A 314 -8.92 -9.62 -5.12
N SER A 315 -8.78 -9.35 -3.83
CA SER A 315 -9.88 -9.44 -2.87
C SER A 315 -10.29 -8.04 -2.42
N LYS A 316 -11.59 -7.79 -2.39
CA LYS A 316 -12.25 -6.60 -1.85
C LYS A 316 -12.82 -6.95 -0.48
N ILE A 317 -12.51 -6.16 0.53
CA ILE A 317 -12.85 -6.43 1.93
C ILE A 317 -13.57 -5.20 2.49
N GLN A 318 -14.70 -5.41 3.14
CA GLN A 318 -15.36 -4.39 3.95
C GLN A 318 -14.58 -4.22 5.28
N THR A 319 -14.23 -2.99 5.63
CA THR A 319 -13.38 -2.72 6.81
C THR A 319 -14.14 -2.78 8.13
N SER A 320 -15.43 -2.49 8.13
CA SER A 320 -16.26 -2.42 9.36
C SER A 320 -16.34 -3.76 10.10
N ASP A 321 -16.43 -4.87 9.37
CA ASP A 321 -16.54 -6.21 9.91
C ASP A 321 -15.44 -7.17 9.45
N MET A 322 -14.53 -6.71 8.57
CA MET A 322 -13.46 -7.48 7.94
C MET A 322 -13.98 -8.66 7.10
N LYS A 323 -15.07 -8.45 6.36
CA LYS A 323 -15.68 -9.44 5.48
C LYS A 323 -15.16 -9.29 4.05
N VAL A 324 -14.79 -10.41 3.41
CA VAL A 324 -14.50 -10.42 1.97
C VAL A 324 -15.82 -10.27 1.22
N LEU A 325 -15.97 -9.16 0.52
CA LEU A 325 -17.13 -8.88 -0.33
C LEU A 325 -17.02 -9.61 -1.67
N GLU A 326 -15.83 -9.61 -2.24
CA GLU A 326 -15.56 -10.17 -3.55
C GLU A 326 -14.10 -10.62 -3.66
N SER A 327 -13.84 -11.65 -4.46
CA SER A 327 -12.49 -12.07 -4.85
C SER A 327 -12.51 -12.51 -6.31
N ILE A 328 -11.75 -11.81 -7.15
CA ILE A 328 -11.70 -12.04 -8.60
C ILE A 328 -10.32 -12.49 -9.03
N LYS A 329 -10.26 -13.28 -10.11
CA LYS A 329 -9.00 -13.59 -10.80
C LYS A 329 -8.54 -12.34 -11.56
N VAL A 330 -7.25 -12.03 -11.47
CA VAL A 330 -6.68 -10.85 -12.12
C VAL A 330 -5.59 -11.24 -13.13
N CYS A 331 -4.36 -11.43 -12.70
CA CYS A 331 -3.23 -11.84 -13.53
C CYS A 331 -2.39 -12.83 -12.76
N PRO A 332 -1.49 -13.57 -13.41
CA PRO A 332 -0.46 -14.31 -12.69
C PRO A 332 0.38 -13.36 -11.82
N GLU A 333 0.60 -13.78 -10.58
CA GLU A 333 1.48 -13.11 -9.62
C GLU A 333 1.21 -11.59 -9.46
N PRO A 334 -0.03 -11.16 -9.11
CA PRO A 334 -0.30 -9.75 -8.84
C PRO A 334 0.52 -9.29 -7.63
N ILE A 335 1.28 -8.20 -7.78
CA ILE A 335 2.33 -7.87 -6.82
C ILE A 335 2.15 -6.51 -6.13
N GLY A 336 1.61 -5.53 -6.83
CA GLY A 336 1.31 -4.19 -6.32
C GLY A 336 -0.15 -3.84 -6.56
N VAL A 337 -0.72 -3.04 -5.67
CA VAL A 337 -2.06 -2.47 -5.81
C VAL A 337 -2.06 -1.05 -5.26
N THR A 338 -2.78 -0.16 -5.94
CA THR A 338 -3.10 1.18 -5.47
C THR A 338 -4.55 1.52 -5.81
N TYR A 339 -5.18 2.29 -4.97
CA TYR A 339 -6.50 2.87 -5.21
C TYR A 339 -6.31 4.34 -5.57
N ASP A 340 -6.90 4.76 -6.69
CA ASP A 340 -6.92 6.17 -7.08
C ASP A 340 -8.20 6.84 -6.58
N ASN A 341 -8.05 7.79 -5.69
CA ASN A 341 -9.17 8.46 -5.02
C ASN A 341 -10.00 9.32 -5.99
N ALA A 342 -9.38 9.86 -7.05
CA ALA A 342 -10.06 10.74 -7.99
C ALA A 342 -11.00 9.96 -8.92
N THR A 343 -10.56 8.82 -9.43
CA THR A 343 -11.33 7.98 -10.36
C THR A 343 -12.03 6.81 -9.67
N LYS A 344 -11.71 6.53 -8.39
CA LYS A 344 -12.15 5.37 -7.62
C LYS A 344 -11.77 4.03 -8.25
N ASN A 345 -10.74 4.03 -9.09
CA ASN A 345 -10.23 2.83 -9.74
C ASN A 345 -9.13 2.16 -8.93
N THR A 346 -9.09 0.84 -9.01
CA THR A 346 -8.01 0.03 -8.44
C THR A 346 -7.04 -0.38 -9.54
N TRP A 347 -5.77 -0.03 -9.39
CA TRP A 347 -4.68 -0.34 -10.30
C TRP A 347 -3.84 -1.48 -9.74
N ILE A 348 -3.51 -2.47 -10.56
CA ILE A 348 -2.78 -3.67 -10.17
C ILE A 348 -1.55 -3.83 -11.05
N ALA A 349 -0.38 -3.91 -10.42
CA ALA A 349 0.85 -4.35 -11.06
C ALA A 349 0.91 -5.87 -11.12
N CYS A 350 1.07 -6.42 -12.31
CA CYS A 350 1.24 -7.85 -12.57
C CYS A 350 2.71 -8.16 -12.84
N TYR A 351 3.28 -9.14 -12.15
CA TYR A 351 4.70 -9.49 -12.29
C TYR A 351 5.10 -9.86 -13.71
N GLY A 352 4.15 -10.40 -14.50
CA GLY A 352 4.33 -10.76 -15.91
C GLY A 352 4.38 -9.58 -16.89
N GLY A 353 4.41 -8.32 -16.44
CA GLY A 353 4.59 -7.15 -17.31
C GLY A 353 3.31 -6.48 -17.78
N GLN A 354 2.27 -6.51 -16.97
CA GLN A 354 0.99 -5.84 -17.25
C GLN A 354 0.57 -4.96 -16.07
N ILE A 355 -0.27 -3.95 -16.37
CA ILE A 355 -1.06 -3.24 -15.36
C ILE A 355 -2.53 -3.47 -15.70
N LYS A 356 -3.32 -3.91 -14.72
CA LYS A 356 -4.77 -4.08 -14.85
C LYS A 356 -5.51 -3.08 -13.99
N ILE A 357 -6.55 -2.47 -14.55
CA ILE A 357 -7.32 -1.41 -13.90
C ILE A 357 -8.77 -1.87 -13.78
N TYR A 358 -9.29 -1.80 -12.56
CA TYR A 358 -10.65 -2.20 -12.22
C TYR A 358 -11.45 -1.01 -11.71
N SER A 359 -12.67 -0.84 -12.22
CA SER A 359 -13.65 0.04 -11.60
C SER A 359 -14.25 -0.64 -10.37
N ASN A 360 -14.64 0.15 -9.37
CA ASN A 360 -15.25 -0.32 -8.12
C ASN A 360 -16.71 0.16 -7.98
N SER A 361 -17.35 0.45 -9.11
CA SER A 361 -18.74 0.93 -9.19
C SER A 361 -19.76 -0.21 -9.23
#